data_c2ba4fd8ecbc1f6bf3c3a1837cf74557
#
_entry.id   c2ba4fd8ecbc1f6bf3c3a1837cf74557
#
_cell.length_a   1.000
_cell.length_b   1.000
_cell.length_c   1.000
_cell.angle_alpha   90.00
_cell.angle_beta   90.00
_cell.angle_gamma   90.00
#
_symmetry.space_group_name_H-M   'P 1'
#
loop_
_entity.id
_entity.type
_entity.pdbx_description
1 polymer ?
#
loop_
_entity_poly.entity_id
_entity_poly.type
_entity_poly.pdbx_seq_one_letter_code
_entity_poly.pdbx_strand_id
1 'polypeptide(L)' 'MKREKESIRKRLLELEIEIEETQKRLPAHSIKPQIMIDLLALEDERDELLANYRRIDL' A
#
# COMPACT_ATOMS: atom_id res chain seq x y z
N MET A 1 -19.91 -0.85 -7.55
CA MET A 1 -20.42 0.42 -8.06
C MET A 1 -19.53 1.53 -7.61
N LYS A 2 -19.96 2.79 -7.76
CA LYS A 2 -19.08 3.94 -7.49
C LYS A 2 -18.47 3.95 -6.11
N ARG A 3 -19.22 3.51 -5.10
CA ARG A 3 -18.71 3.52 -3.71
C ARG A 3 -17.55 2.56 -3.49
N GLU A 4 -17.61 1.39 -4.11
CA GLU A 4 -16.53 0.42 -3.96
C GLU A 4 -15.23 0.94 -4.56
N LYS A 5 -15.33 1.54 -5.73
CA LYS A 5 -14.18 2.09 -6.42
C LYS A 5 -13.59 3.26 -5.63
N GLU A 6 -14.43 4.12 -5.09
CA GLU A 6 -13.98 5.24 -4.27
C GLU A 6 -13.32 4.78 -2.97
N SER A 7 -13.87 3.75 -2.34
CA SER A 7 -13.28 3.19 -1.12
C SER A 7 -11.90 2.62 -1.38
N ILE A 8 -11.76 1.86 -2.46
CA ILE A 8 -10.48 1.30 -2.84
C ILE A 8 -9.47 2.41 -3.16
N ARG A 9 -9.89 3.40 -3.90
CA ARG A 9 -9.05 4.53 -4.27
C ARG A 9 -8.54 5.28 -3.03
N LYS A 10 -9.43 5.53 -2.09
CA LYS A 10 -9.08 6.19 -0.84
C LYS A 10 -8.07 5.37 -0.05
N ARG A 11 -8.31 4.07 0.04
CA ARG A 11 -7.39 3.19 0.75
C ARG A 11 -6.03 3.13 0.06
N LEU A 12 -6.01 3.14 -1.27
CA LEU A 12 -4.77 3.16 -2.03
C LEU A 12 -3.94 4.40 -1.72
N LEU A 13 -4.58 5.56 -1.62
CA LEU A 13 -3.88 6.80 -1.26
C LEU A 13 -3.28 6.70 0.13
N GLU A 14 -4.02 6.15 1.09
CA GLU A 14 -3.53 5.95 2.43
C GLU A 14 -2.33 5.01 2.45
N LEU A 15 -2.41 3.92 1.70
CA LEU A 15 -1.31 2.96 1.61
C LEU A 15 -0.07 3.57 0.99
N GLU A 16 -0.22 4.38 -0.04
CA GLU A 16 0.91 5.05 -0.66
C GLU A 16 1.63 5.95 0.34
N ILE A 17 0.86 6.69 1.14
CA ILE A 17 1.44 7.54 2.17
C ILE A 17 2.18 6.70 3.22
N GLU A 18 1.54 5.62 3.68
CA GLU A 18 2.14 4.74 4.67
C GLU A 18 3.41 4.07 4.16
N ILE A 19 3.40 3.64 2.90
CA ILE A 19 4.58 3.04 2.28
C ILE A 19 5.71 4.06 2.20
N GLU A 20 5.41 5.27 1.77
CA GLU A 20 6.41 6.32 1.68
C GLU A 20 7.01 6.65 3.04
N GLU A 21 6.17 6.78 4.06
CA GLU A 21 6.63 7.07 5.41
C GLU A 21 7.48 5.92 5.96
N THR A 22 7.08 4.69 5.69
CA THR A 22 7.83 3.52 6.13
C THR A 22 9.20 3.48 5.46
N GLN A 23 9.27 3.79 4.17
CA GLN A 23 10.53 3.84 3.45
C GLN A 23 11.46 4.92 4.02
N LYS A 24 10.91 6.05 4.41
CA LYS A 24 11.70 7.12 5.01
C LYS A 24 12.28 6.74 6.37
N ARG A 25 11.65 5.80 7.06
CA ARG A 25 12.12 5.33 8.36
C ARG A 25 13.26 4.32 8.26
N LEU A 26 13.51 3.79 7.06
CA LEU A 26 14.59 2.82 6.89
C LEU A 26 15.94 3.51 7.11
N PRO A 27 16.72 3.07 8.10
CA PRO A 27 18.03 3.64 8.32
C PRO A 27 18.98 3.25 7.19
N ALA A 28 19.93 4.15 6.89
CA ALA A 28 20.82 3.95 5.76
C ALA A 28 21.73 2.73 5.90
N HIS A 29 22.01 2.33 7.14
CA HIS A 29 23.01 1.30 7.41
C HIS A 29 22.50 0.07 8.15
N SER A 30 21.26 0.06 8.57
CA SER A 30 20.69 -1.12 9.22
C SER A 30 19.21 -1.18 8.93
N ILE A 31 18.82 -2.26 8.28
CA ILE A 31 17.42 -2.51 7.97
C ILE A 31 16.87 -3.42 9.04
N LYS A 32 15.92 -2.94 9.81
CA LYS A 32 15.26 -3.78 10.80
C LYS A 32 14.31 -4.71 10.10
N PRO A 33 14.37 -6.03 10.34
CA PRO A 33 13.49 -6.98 9.67
C PRO A 33 12.01 -6.65 9.82
N GLN A 34 11.64 -6.11 10.96
CA GLN A 34 10.25 -5.76 11.23
C GLN A 34 9.73 -4.69 10.26
N ILE A 35 10.55 -3.69 9.96
CA ILE A 35 10.16 -2.63 9.04
C ILE A 35 10.00 -3.18 7.63
N MET A 36 10.85 -4.10 7.23
CA MET A 36 10.73 -4.75 5.92
C MET A 36 9.47 -5.58 5.81
N ILE A 37 9.10 -6.30 6.86
CA ILE A 37 7.88 -7.08 6.89
C ILE A 37 6.68 -6.16 6.77
N ASP A 38 6.67 -5.05 7.50
CA ASP A 38 5.60 -4.07 7.45
C ASP A 38 5.47 -3.48 6.05
N LEU A 39 6.60 -3.15 5.42
CA LEU A 39 6.62 -2.59 4.08
C LEU A 39 6.07 -3.60 3.07
N LEU A 40 6.48 -4.85 3.16
CA LEU A 40 5.99 -5.89 2.27
C LEU A 40 4.49 -6.10 2.43
N ALA A 41 3.99 -6.07 3.66
CA ALA A 41 2.57 -6.21 3.92
C ALA A 41 1.78 -5.06 3.29
N LEU A 42 2.28 -3.84 3.41
CA LEU A 42 1.63 -2.67 2.80
C LEU A 42 1.65 -2.75 1.28
N GLU A 43 2.76 -3.18 0.71
CA GLU A 43 2.87 -3.34 -0.73
C GLU A 43 1.95 -4.44 -1.27
N ASP A 44 1.84 -5.53 -0.54
CA ASP A 44 0.93 -6.62 -0.90
C ASP A 44 -0.52 -6.15 -0.90
N GLU A 45 -0.91 -5.41 0.13
CA GLU A 45 -2.26 -4.86 0.20
C GLU A 45 -2.53 -3.90 -0.94
N ARG A 46 -1.56 -3.05 -1.26
CA ARG A 46 -1.69 -2.13 -2.39
C ARG A 46 -1.89 -2.87 -3.69
N ASP A 47 -1.08 -3.89 -3.95
CA ASP A 47 -1.17 -4.67 -5.17
C ASP A 47 -2.52 -5.36 -5.31
N GLU A 48 -3.02 -5.91 -4.20
CA GLU A 48 -4.31 -6.58 -4.17
C GLU A 48 -5.44 -5.60 -4.47
N LEU A 49 -5.39 -4.41 -3.87
CA LEU A 49 -6.39 -3.38 -4.11
C LEU A 49 -6.34 -2.85 -5.54
N LEU A 50 -5.15 -2.73 -6.11
CA LEU A 50 -4.99 -2.32 -7.49
C LEU A 50 -5.61 -3.34 -8.45
N ALA A 51 -5.41 -4.62 -8.17
CA ALA A 51 -6.02 -5.68 -8.97
C ALA A 51 -7.54 -5.61 -8.91
N ASN A 52 -8.09 -5.39 -7.72
CA ASN A 52 -9.53 -5.24 -7.54
C ASN A 52 -10.06 -3.99 -8.24
N TYR A 53 -9.32 -2.90 -8.16
CA TYR A 53 -9.70 -1.64 -8.82
C TYR A 53 -9.79 -1.82 -10.34
N ARG A 54 -8.80 -2.50 -10.90
CA ARG A 54 -8.79 -2.78 -12.34
C ARG A 54 -9.95 -3.67 -12.76
N ARG A 55 -10.29 -4.63 -11.89
CA ARG A 55 -11.40 -5.54 -12.16
C ARG A 55 -12.74 -4.78 -12.19
N ILE A 56 -12.92 -3.83 -11.28
CA ILE A 56 -14.13 -3.02 -11.22
C ILE A 56 -14.24 -2.14 -12.48
N ASP A 57 -13.11 -1.70 -12.99
CA ASP A 57 -13.07 -0.80 -14.14
C ASP A 57 -13.38 -1.50 -15.46
N LEU A 58 -13.36 -2.80 -15.48
CA LEU A 58 -13.73 -3.58 -16.66
C LEU A 58 -15.24 -3.66 -16.79
#